data_616432f6f7ea60cff72577200fd7b0cb
#
_entry.id   616432f6f7ea60cff72577200fd7b0cb
#
_cell.length_a   1.000
_cell.length_b   1.000
_cell.length_c   1.000
_cell.angle_alpha   90.00
_cell.angle_beta   90.00
_cell.angle_gamma   90.00
#
_symmetry.space_group_name_H-M   'P 1'
#
loop_
_entity.id
_entity.type
_entity.pdbx_description
1 polymer ?
#
loop_
_entity_poly.entity_id
_entity_poly.type
_entity_poly.pdbx_seq_one_letter_code
_entity_poly.pdbx_strand_id
1 'polypeptide(L)'
;SAASDVYKRQEYAITACMNGEAIDADWTGTLATGSVKLTDLNTNVAAEGTQEALDAAIAKLESGELKVFDCATFTVEGKTLDSCMADVDTDADYTPDTEVIENGAFMESKFRSAPYFQLNIDGITLLDQKF
;
A
#
# COMPACT_ATOMS: atom_id res chain seq x y z
N SER A 1 13.14 -6.06 -0.34
CA SER A 1 14.26 -5.17 -0.03
C SER A 1 14.35 -4.04 -1.03
N ALA A 2 14.93 -2.89 -0.66
CA ALA A 2 15.05 -1.71 -1.51
C ALA A 2 15.71 -1.96 -2.89
N ALA A 3 16.61 -2.91 -2.98
CA ALA A 3 17.32 -3.27 -4.22
C ALA A 3 16.39 -3.95 -5.26
N SER A 4 15.42 -4.72 -4.81
CA SER A 4 14.43 -5.37 -5.68
C SER A 4 13.50 -4.35 -6.34
N ASP A 5 13.08 -3.35 -5.59
CA ASP A 5 12.18 -2.30 -6.06
C ASP A 5 12.84 -1.43 -7.15
N VAL A 6 14.07 -0.99 -6.93
CA VAL A 6 14.85 -0.20 -7.92
C VAL A 6 14.95 -0.94 -9.26
N TYR A 7 15.23 -2.23 -9.25
CA TYR A 7 15.35 -3.03 -10.47
C TYR A 7 14.03 -3.09 -11.25
N LYS A 8 12.92 -3.31 -10.58
CA LYS A 8 11.60 -3.39 -11.23
C LYS A 8 11.15 -2.05 -11.81
N ARG A 9 11.43 -0.95 -11.12
CA ARG A 9 11.17 0.39 -11.63
C ARG A 9 12.00 0.69 -12.89
N GLN A 10 13.27 0.27 -12.92
CA GLN A 10 14.10 0.42 -14.10
C GLN A 10 13.58 -0.39 -15.30
N GLU A 11 13.16 -1.64 -15.06
CA GLU A 11 12.54 -2.49 -16.07
C GLU A 11 11.30 -1.82 -16.67
N TYR A 12 10.40 -1.30 -15.82
CA TYR A 12 9.23 -0.53 -16.24
C TYR A 12 9.61 0.67 -17.11
N ALA A 13 10.50 1.54 -16.63
CA ALA A 13 10.88 2.77 -17.33
C ALA A 13 11.53 2.49 -18.69
N ILE A 14 12.41 1.49 -18.77
CA ILE A 14 13.06 1.09 -20.02
C ILE A 14 12.02 0.55 -21.00
N THR A 15 11.09 -0.30 -20.53
CA THR A 15 10.04 -0.88 -21.37
C THR A 15 9.12 0.20 -21.92
N ALA A 16 8.68 1.16 -21.10
CA ALA A 16 7.88 2.30 -21.52
C ALA A 16 8.61 3.12 -22.61
N CYS A 17 9.89 3.43 -22.40
CA CYS A 17 10.70 4.12 -23.40
C CYS A 17 10.80 3.35 -24.73
N MET A 18 11.02 2.03 -24.69
CA MET A 18 11.11 1.19 -25.88
C MET A 18 9.79 1.14 -26.64
N ASN A 19 8.66 1.19 -25.95
CA ASN A 19 7.33 1.21 -26.55
C ASN A 19 6.88 2.61 -27.01
N GLY A 20 7.63 3.66 -26.70
CA GLY A 20 7.23 5.05 -26.96
C GLY A 20 6.12 5.55 -26.05
N GLU A 21 5.96 4.93 -24.88
CA GLU A 21 4.98 5.28 -23.86
C GLU A 21 5.57 6.33 -22.90
N ALA A 22 4.71 7.15 -22.31
CA ALA A 22 5.12 8.08 -21.26
C ALA A 22 5.47 7.29 -19.98
N ILE A 23 6.54 7.69 -19.32
CA ILE A 23 6.87 7.16 -17.99
C ILE A 23 6.02 7.91 -16.97
N ASP A 24 5.33 7.17 -16.09
CA ASP A 24 4.55 7.77 -15.02
C ASP A 24 5.45 8.55 -14.05
N ALA A 25 4.99 9.71 -13.62
CA ALA A 25 5.70 10.53 -12.63
C ALA A 25 5.82 9.80 -11.29
N ASP A 26 4.80 9.03 -10.92
CA ASP A 26 4.78 8.16 -9.74
C ASP A 26 4.53 6.71 -10.13
N TRP A 27 5.27 5.78 -9.54
CA TRP A 27 5.15 4.35 -9.78
C TRP A 27 5.26 3.56 -8.48
N THR A 28 4.23 2.78 -8.19
CA THR A 28 4.17 1.93 -6.99
C THR A 28 4.38 0.48 -7.35
N GLY A 29 5.42 -0.12 -6.77
CA GLY A 29 5.69 -1.55 -6.90
C GLY A 29 4.83 -2.38 -5.96
N THR A 30 4.28 -3.47 -6.46
CA THR A 30 3.38 -4.38 -5.73
C THR A 30 3.87 -5.82 -5.74
N LEU A 31 3.16 -6.72 -5.07
CA LEU A 31 3.35 -8.17 -5.19
C LEU A 31 3.17 -8.62 -6.65
N ALA A 32 2.13 -8.13 -7.32
CA ALA A 32 1.83 -8.47 -8.71
C ALA A 32 2.92 -8.01 -9.69
N THR A 33 3.57 -6.88 -9.45
CA THR A 33 4.71 -6.42 -10.26
C THR A 33 6.04 -7.12 -9.89
N GLY A 34 6.05 -7.92 -8.82
CA GLY A 34 7.23 -8.60 -8.32
C GLY A 34 8.24 -7.68 -7.60
N SER A 35 7.85 -6.43 -7.30
CA SER A 35 8.68 -5.49 -6.54
C SER A 35 8.74 -5.82 -5.06
N VAL A 36 7.66 -6.40 -4.55
CA VAL A 36 7.56 -6.93 -3.19
C VAL A 36 7.57 -8.44 -3.26
N LYS A 37 8.42 -9.08 -2.47
CA LYS A 37 8.52 -10.54 -2.40
C LYS A 37 8.82 -10.97 -0.97
N LEU A 38 8.12 -11.98 -0.51
CA LEU A 38 8.47 -12.66 0.73
C LEU A 38 9.71 -13.53 0.52
N THR A 39 10.61 -13.55 1.50
CA THR A 39 11.71 -14.50 1.53
C THR A 39 11.20 -15.89 1.89
N ASP A 40 12.01 -16.92 1.60
CA ASP A 40 11.67 -18.28 1.97
C ASP A 40 11.38 -18.40 3.48
N LEU A 41 10.33 -19.16 3.80
CA LEU A 41 9.92 -19.38 5.19
C LEU A 41 10.98 -20.20 5.93
N ASN A 42 11.40 -19.74 7.11
CA ASN A 42 12.23 -20.54 7.98
C ASN A 42 11.39 -21.60 8.70
N THR A 43 11.35 -22.79 8.13
CA THR A 43 10.53 -23.91 8.63
C THR A 43 10.93 -24.41 10.02
N ASN A 44 12.11 -24.04 10.52
CA ASN A 44 12.56 -24.45 11.87
C ASN A 44 11.84 -23.68 13.00
N VAL A 45 11.25 -22.51 12.67
CA VAL A 45 10.61 -21.64 13.68
C VAL A 45 9.17 -21.29 13.30
N ALA A 46 8.74 -21.63 12.11
CA ALA A 46 7.37 -21.38 11.65
C ALA A 46 6.41 -22.44 12.22
N ALA A 47 5.21 -22.00 12.56
CA ALA A 47 4.13 -22.90 12.93
C ALA A 47 3.64 -23.71 11.72
N GLU A 48 3.07 -24.88 11.97
CA GLU A 48 2.39 -25.68 10.95
C GLU A 48 1.28 -24.87 10.29
N GLY A 49 1.12 -24.95 8.97
CA GLY A 49 0.13 -24.21 8.20
C GLY A 49 0.50 -22.78 7.86
N THR A 50 1.68 -22.28 8.28
CA THR A 50 2.09 -20.88 8.00
C THR A 50 2.26 -20.62 6.51
N GLN A 51 2.85 -21.56 5.75
CA GLN A 51 3.06 -21.38 4.31
C GLN A 51 1.71 -21.29 3.58
N GLU A 52 0.77 -22.17 3.87
CA GLU A 52 -0.56 -22.18 3.28
C GLU A 52 -1.33 -20.89 3.59
N ALA A 53 -1.21 -20.39 4.81
CA ALA A 53 -1.83 -19.12 5.21
C ALA A 53 -1.22 -17.92 4.47
N LEU A 54 0.09 -17.90 4.27
CA LEU A 54 0.79 -16.87 3.50
C LEU A 54 0.38 -16.90 2.02
N ASP A 55 0.38 -18.07 1.41
CA ASP A 55 0.00 -18.25 -0.01
C ASP A 55 -1.45 -17.81 -0.25
N ALA A 56 -2.36 -18.18 0.66
CA ALA A 56 -3.75 -17.74 0.60
C ALA A 56 -3.91 -16.22 0.77
N ALA A 57 -3.15 -15.60 1.65
CA ALA A 57 -3.18 -14.15 1.84
C ALA A 57 -2.62 -13.41 0.61
N ILE A 58 -1.53 -13.88 0.03
CA ILE A 58 -0.95 -13.33 -1.20
C ILE A 58 -1.97 -13.40 -2.36
N ALA A 59 -2.58 -14.56 -2.57
CA ALA A 59 -3.58 -14.72 -3.62
C ALA A 59 -4.76 -13.76 -3.47
N LYS A 60 -5.22 -13.51 -2.25
CA LYS A 60 -6.29 -12.54 -1.96
C LYS A 60 -5.87 -11.08 -2.18
N LEU A 61 -4.62 -10.74 -1.85
CA LEU A 61 -4.06 -9.41 -2.13
C LEU A 61 -3.94 -9.18 -3.65
N GLU A 62 -3.42 -10.16 -4.39
CA GLU A 62 -3.26 -10.07 -5.84
C GLU A 62 -4.59 -10.03 -6.58
N SER A 63 -5.61 -10.74 -6.11
CA SER A 63 -6.97 -10.69 -6.67
C SER A 63 -7.76 -9.43 -6.28
N GLY A 64 -7.27 -8.64 -5.30
CA GLY A 64 -7.99 -7.49 -4.75
C GLY A 64 -9.16 -7.85 -3.82
N GLU A 65 -9.31 -9.14 -3.46
CA GLU A 65 -10.31 -9.58 -2.47
C GLU A 65 -9.96 -9.07 -1.06
N LEU A 66 -8.67 -9.11 -0.72
CA LEU A 66 -8.17 -8.57 0.54
C LEU A 66 -7.64 -7.16 0.30
N LYS A 67 -8.21 -6.19 1.00
CA LYS A 67 -7.78 -4.80 1.00
C LYS A 67 -7.00 -4.53 2.29
N VAL A 68 -5.87 -3.82 2.19
CA VAL A 68 -5.01 -3.53 3.35
C VAL A 68 -5.75 -2.68 4.37
N PHE A 69 -6.41 -1.61 3.92
CA PHE A 69 -7.21 -0.72 4.75
C PHE A 69 -8.68 -0.78 4.33
N ASP A 70 -9.35 -1.91 4.63
CA ASP A 70 -10.79 -2.05 4.46
C ASP A 70 -11.51 -1.23 5.52
N CYS A 71 -12.22 -0.17 5.10
CA CYS A 71 -12.92 0.76 5.99
C CYS A 71 -14.04 0.12 6.81
N ALA A 72 -14.48 -1.09 6.46
CA ALA A 72 -15.43 -1.85 7.27
C ALA A 72 -14.79 -2.52 8.50
N THR A 73 -13.46 -2.60 8.56
CA THR A 73 -12.73 -3.32 9.62
C THR A 73 -12.21 -2.41 10.74
N PHE A 74 -12.31 -1.10 10.60
CA PHE A 74 -11.86 -0.14 11.60
C PHE A 74 -12.79 1.07 11.67
N THR A 75 -12.64 1.85 12.75
CA THR A 75 -13.33 3.14 12.93
C THR A 75 -12.33 4.25 13.21
N VAL A 76 -12.75 5.47 12.93
CA VAL A 76 -12.04 6.71 13.25
C VAL A 76 -13.01 7.60 14.01
N GLU A 77 -12.65 8.02 15.22
CA GLU A 77 -13.53 8.79 16.12
C GLU A 77 -14.91 8.13 16.35
N GLY A 78 -14.94 6.80 16.45
CA GLY A 78 -16.14 6.00 16.67
C GLY A 78 -17.05 5.83 15.45
N LYS A 79 -16.61 6.21 14.24
CA LYS A 79 -17.37 6.11 13.00
C LYS A 79 -16.66 5.28 11.96
N THR A 80 -17.42 4.57 11.14
CA THR A 80 -16.93 3.99 9.89
C THR A 80 -16.53 5.11 8.91
N LEU A 81 -15.51 4.85 8.11
CA LEU A 81 -14.95 5.84 7.21
C LEU A 81 -15.51 5.64 5.80
N ASP A 82 -16.41 6.52 5.38
CA ASP A 82 -17.03 6.47 4.04
C ASP A 82 -16.37 7.43 3.04
N SER A 83 -15.67 8.45 3.54
CA SER A 83 -14.98 9.47 2.75
C SER A 83 -13.79 10.00 3.55
N CYS A 84 -12.70 10.26 2.87
CA CYS A 84 -11.52 10.88 3.45
C CYS A 84 -10.79 11.71 2.39
N MET A 85 -10.65 13.00 2.66
CA MET A 85 -9.83 13.89 1.84
C MET A 85 -8.41 13.87 2.36
N ALA A 86 -7.45 13.61 1.50
CA ALA A 86 -6.03 13.61 1.83
C ALA A 86 -5.24 14.53 0.90
N ASP A 87 -4.11 14.98 1.42
CA ASP A 87 -3.10 15.68 0.66
C ASP A 87 -2.18 14.62 0.03
N VAL A 88 -2.24 14.53 -1.28
CA VAL A 88 -1.52 13.49 -2.04
C VAL A 88 -0.46 14.03 -2.98
N ASP A 89 -0.36 15.34 -3.11
CA ASP A 89 0.70 15.97 -3.90
C ASP A 89 2.02 16.12 -3.12
N THR A 90 3.00 16.76 -3.69
CA THR A 90 4.35 16.90 -3.12
C THR A 90 4.77 18.35 -2.95
N ASP A 91 3.82 19.27 -3.01
CA ASP A 91 4.12 20.67 -2.76
C ASP A 91 4.35 20.95 -1.25
N ALA A 92 4.55 22.20 -0.88
CA ALA A 92 4.87 22.56 0.51
C ALA A 92 3.60 22.89 1.34
N ASP A 93 2.46 23.03 0.68
CA ASP A 93 1.21 23.44 1.31
C ASP A 93 0.35 22.22 1.64
N TYR A 94 -0.10 22.08 2.89
CA TYR A 94 -1.00 21.01 3.28
C TYR A 94 -2.42 21.31 2.82
N THR A 95 -2.83 20.71 1.70
CA THR A 95 -4.14 20.90 1.07
C THR A 95 -4.84 19.56 0.83
N PRO A 96 -5.55 18.97 1.83
CA PRO A 96 -6.24 17.70 1.67
C PRO A 96 -7.48 17.88 0.77
N ASP A 97 -7.30 17.75 -0.53
CA ASP A 97 -8.29 17.99 -1.58
C ASP A 97 -8.65 16.76 -2.42
N THR A 98 -8.00 15.63 -2.16
CA THR A 98 -8.18 14.41 -2.95
C THR A 98 -8.91 13.33 -2.14
N GLU A 99 -10.05 12.82 -2.68
CA GLU A 99 -10.76 11.70 -2.07
C GLU A 99 -9.94 10.42 -2.23
N VAL A 100 -9.61 9.77 -1.11
CA VAL A 100 -8.74 8.60 -1.06
C VAL A 100 -9.43 7.30 -0.69
N ILE A 101 -10.77 7.33 -0.48
CA ILE A 101 -11.54 6.11 -0.26
C ILE A 101 -12.20 5.68 -1.56
N GLU A 102 -11.91 4.47 -2.00
CA GLU A 102 -12.51 3.86 -3.17
C GLU A 102 -13.02 2.45 -2.85
N ASN A 103 -14.24 2.18 -3.24
CA ASN A 103 -14.87 0.86 -3.02
C ASN A 103 -14.76 0.36 -1.56
N GLY A 104 -14.87 1.27 -0.59
CA GLY A 104 -14.81 0.95 0.83
C GLY A 104 -13.41 0.64 1.36
N ALA A 105 -12.36 1.02 0.66
CA ALA A 105 -10.98 0.90 1.15
C ALA A 105 -10.23 2.24 1.04
N PHE A 106 -9.36 2.51 1.99
CA PHE A 106 -8.41 3.62 1.90
C PHE A 106 -7.27 3.22 0.96
N MET A 107 -7.05 4.02 -0.09
CA MET A 107 -6.09 3.74 -1.16
C MET A 107 -4.72 4.37 -0.84
N GLU A 108 -3.99 3.79 0.12
CA GLU A 108 -2.79 4.34 0.75
C GLU A 108 -1.58 4.53 -0.17
N SER A 109 -1.58 3.90 -1.35
CA SER A 109 -0.44 3.95 -2.28
C SER A 109 -0.85 4.30 -3.71
N LYS A 110 -2.11 4.70 -3.94
CA LYS A 110 -2.62 4.90 -5.31
C LYS A 110 -2.12 6.19 -5.94
N PHE A 111 -2.07 7.27 -5.16
CA PHE A 111 -1.87 8.63 -5.68
C PHE A 111 -0.41 9.07 -5.62
N ARG A 112 0.38 8.52 -4.72
CA ARG A 112 1.83 8.70 -4.65
C ARG A 112 2.50 7.54 -3.94
N SER A 113 3.80 7.34 -4.15
CA SER A 113 4.60 6.29 -3.53
C SER A 113 4.92 6.55 -2.04
N ALA A 114 4.83 7.79 -1.60
CA ALA A 114 4.98 8.16 -0.19
C ALA A 114 3.65 8.01 0.56
N PRO A 115 3.66 7.56 1.83
CA PRO A 115 2.43 7.41 2.61
C PRO A 115 1.73 8.75 2.82
N TYR A 116 0.41 8.76 2.70
CA TYR A 116 -0.47 9.88 3.04
C TYR A 116 -1.61 9.45 3.97
N PHE A 117 -1.50 8.29 4.61
CA PHE A 117 -2.44 7.81 5.61
C PHE A 117 -2.18 8.54 6.93
N GLN A 118 -3.04 9.51 7.26
CA GLN A 118 -2.91 10.36 8.45
C GLN A 118 -4.08 10.17 9.43
N LEU A 119 -4.70 9.00 9.43
CA LEU A 119 -5.84 8.69 10.27
C LEU A 119 -5.41 8.00 11.57
N ASN A 120 -6.04 8.40 12.67
CA ASN A 120 -5.92 7.70 13.93
C ASN A 120 -7.03 6.65 14.03
N ILE A 121 -6.66 5.39 13.80
CA ILE A 121 -7.60 4.26 13.92
C ILE A 121 -7.92 4.05 15.41
N ASP A 122 -9.20 3.88 15.74
CA ASP A 122 -9.66 3.62 17.09
C ASP A 122 -9.04 2.32 17.64
N GLY A 123 -8.67 2.34 18.92
CA GLY A 123 -8.03 1.21 19.57
C GLY A 123 -6.52 1.10 19.37
N ILE A 124 -5.91 1.95 18.54
CA ILE A 124 -4.47 2.07 18.40
C ILE A 124 -3.96 3.16 19.34
N THR A 125 -3.06 2.80 20.24
CA THR A 125 -2.37 3.75 21.11
C THR A 125 -1.06 4.17 20.47
N LEU A 126 -0.93 5.46 20.17
CA LEU A 126 0.31 6.02 19.67
C LEU A 126 1.31 6.17 20.81
N LEU A 127 2.41 5.44 20.74
CA LEU A 127 3.49 5.51 21.71
C LEU A 127 4.47 6.60 21.29
N ASP A 128 4.65 7.62 22.18
CA ASP A 128 5.67 8.65 22.04
C ASP A 128 5.61 9.51 20.75
N GLN A 129 4.47 10.16 20.50
CA GLN A 129 4.41 11.23 19.50
C GLN A 129 5.10 12.49 20.03
N LYS A 130 6.35 12.68 19.67
CA LYS A 130 7.03 13.98 19.73
C LYS A 130 7.25 14.44 18.29
N PHE A 131 6.44 15.36 17.86
CA PHE A 131 6.67 16.14 16.66
C PHE A 131 7.30 17.47 17.04
#